data_ce95849fc807c20ceffef567fe306423
#
_entry.id   ce95849fc807c20ceffef567fe306423
#
_cell.length_a   1.000
_cell.length_b   1.000
_cell.length_c   1.000
_cell.angle_alpha   90.00
_cell.angle_beta   90.00
_cell.angle_gamma   90.00
#
_symmetry.space_group_name_H-M   'P 1'
#
loop_
_entity.id
_entity.type
_entity.pdbx_description
1 polymer ?
#
loop_
_entity_poly.entity_id
_entity_poly.type
_entity_poly.pdbx_seq_one_letter_code
_entity_poly.pdbx_strand_id
1 'polypeptide(L)'
;LQDNEFQRKMKKLRRKNGDIYTKGGNVKPFGRSNLRFESEGLSLDEADEEVLASFKTQETLNADVFTNEVMNEDIKKRLAEIADDFVAGIDFDLQVDDITLTGSLANYNWSKYSDFDLHLLVDFSAIDSDQDMVKQYFQDLKALWNIKHNIFLKGFEVEVYIQNTNEEHISTGVYSINTDEWLARPVKESHEIDTYNIEKKADDFSFQIDRASTLLDDDKLSDALDAIDRLRQKVRNMRSIGLAKEDGAYSVENLAFKTLRRSMELDRLATLKNKAYDRQMSIEQ
;
A
#
# COMPACT_ATOMS: atom_id res chain seq x y z
N LEU A 1 -21.47 -26.00 20.13
CA LEU A 1 -20.94 -24.93 19.28
C LEU A 1 -19.59 -25.42 18.79
N GLN A 2 -19.55 -25.98 17.57
CA GLN A 2 -18.28 -26.36 16.93
C GLN A 2 -17.58 -25.06 16.55
N ASP A 3 -16.40 -24.81 17.14
CA ASP A 3 -15.45 -23.83 16.61
C ASP A 3 -15.24 -24.19 15.13
N ASN A 4 -15.66 -23.32 14.23
CA ASN A 4 -15.50 -23.59 12.83
C ASN A 4 -13.99 -23.60 12.48
N GLU A 5 -13.64 -24.21 11.37
CA GLU A 5 -12.25 -24.38 10.95
C GLU A 5 -11.55 -23.03 10.80
N PHE A 6 -12.27 -22.01 10.33
CA PHE A 6 -11.81 -20.65 10.21
C PHE A 6 -11.39 -20.04 11.56
N GLN A 7 -12.22 -20.17 12.62
CA GLN A 7 -11.92 -19.69 13.98
C GLN A 7 -10.63 -20.28 14.54
N ARG A 8 -10.40 -21.60 14.30
CA ARG A 8 -9.17 -22.27 14.73
C ARG A 8 -7.95 -21.71 14.02
N LYS A 9 -8.08 -21.39 12.72
CA LYS A 9 -6.99 -20.84 11.91
C LYS A 9 -6.70 -19.39 12.27
N MET A 10 -7.72 -18.58 12.57
CA MET A 10 -7.52 -17.23 13.12
C MET A 10 -6.70 -17.23 14.41
N LYS A 11 -6.99 -18.15 15.35
CA LYS A 11 -6.17 -18.32 16.58
C LYS A 11 -4.73 -18.68 16.25
N LYS A 12 -4.50 -19.52 15.23
CA LYS A 12 -3.14 -19.94 14.81
C LYS A 12 -2.37 -18.80 14.17
N LEU A 13 -3.04 -17.98 13.32
CA LEU A 13 -2.42 -16.83 12.66
C LEU A 13 -2.03 -15.73 13.67
N ARG A 14 -2.93 -15.41 14.62
CA ARG A 14 -2.64 -14.43 15.68
C ARG A 14 -1.45 -14.86 16.53
N ARG A 15 -1.29 -16.16 16.82
CA ARG A 15 -0.10 -16.67 17.52
C ARG A 15 1.16 -16.52 16.67
N LYS A 16 1.11 -16.84 15.36
CA LYS A 16 2.24 -16.64 14.45
C LYS A 16 2.64 -15.17 14.34
N ASN A 17 1.68 -14.25 14.26
CA ASN A 17 1.95 -12.81 14.21
C ASN A 17 2.57 -12.30 15.53
N GLY A 18 2.09 -12.77 16.69
CA GLY A 18 2.71 -12.50 17.97
C GLY A 18 4.17 -12.93 18.03
N ASP A 19 4.51 -14.11 17.49
CA ASP A 19 5.89 -14.62 17.42
C ASP A 19 6.78 -13.82 16.45
N ILE A 20 6.22 -13.22 15.43
CA ILE A 20 6.96 -12.34 14.47
C ILE A 20 7.34 -11.02 15.16
N TYR A 21 6.45 -10.48 15.98
CA TYR A 21 6.71 -9.22 16.71
C TYR A 21 7.58 -9.41 17.96
N THR A 22 7.68 -10.60 18.52
CA THR A 22 8.43 -10.88 19.78
C THR A 22 9.83 -11.44 19.56
N LYS A 23 10.15 -11.97 18.40
CA LYS A 23 11.51 -12.40 18.06
C LYS A 23 12.21 -11.28 17.32
N GLY A 24 13.08 -10.53 18.03
CA GLY A 24 13.89 -9.42 17.52
C GLY A 24 14.76 -9.72 16.29
N GLY A 25 14.13 -10.20 15.24
CA GLY A 25 14.66 -10.19 13.89
C GLY A 25 14.38 -8.81 13.31
N ASN A 26 15.36 -8.25 12.60
CA ASN A 26 15.20 -7.03 11.80
C ASN A 26 13.97 -7.18 10.89
N VAL A 27 12.81 -6.77 11.40
CA VAL A 27 11.63 -6.58 10.58
C VAL A 27 12.00 -5.43 9.66
N LYS A 28 12.19 -5.71 8.38
CA LYS A 28 12.34 -4.65 7.39
C LYS A 28 11.14 -3.72 7.58
N PRO A 29 11.36 -2.41 7.68
CA PRO A 29 10.26 -1.47 7.82
C PRO A 29 9.25 -1.72 6.70
N PHE A 30 7.97 -1.50 7.00
CA PHE A 30 6.86 -1.50 6.04
C PHE A 30 7.15 -0.41 5.00
N GLY A 31 7.96 -0.71 4.02
CA GLY A 31 8.42 0.23 3.02
C GLY A 31 8.89 -0.54 1.81
N ARG A 32 8.41 -0.13 0.68
CA ARG A 32 8.84 -0.56 -0.64
C ARG A 32 10.37 -0.67 -0.68
N SER A 33 10.83 -1.75 -1.25
CA SER A 33 12.22 -2.14 -1.31
C SER A 33 13.17 -0.96 -1.56
N ASN A 34 14.23 -0.86 -0.76
CA ASN A 34 15.38 0.04 -0.90
C ASN A 34 16.09 -0.06 -2.27
N LEU A 35 15.59 -0.86 -3.22
CA LEU A 35 16.20 -1.08 -4.53
C LEU A 35 16.03 0.07 -5.52
N ARG A 36 15.24 1.11 -5.20
CA ARG A 36 15.05 2.25 -6.11
C ARG A 36 15.94 3.47 -5.85
N PHE A 37 16.63 3.54 -4.72
CA PHE A 37 17.47 4.68 -4.37
C PHE A 37 18.97 4.41 -4.39
N GLU A 38 19.44 3.25 -4.82
CA GLU A 38 20.88 3.02 -5.08
C GLU A 38 21.36 3.52 -6.44
N SER A 39 20.48 4.13 -7.24
CA SER A 39 20.91 4.75 -8.49
C SER A 39 21.08 6.26 -8.32
N GLU A 40 22.34 6.67 -8.25
CA GLU A 40 22.84 7.99 -8.64
C GLU A 40 22.35 9.16 -7.78
N GLY A 41 23.20 9.66 -6.93
CA GLY A 41 23.33 10.95 -6.26
C GLY A 41 22.47 12.13 -6.71
N LEU A 42 21.13 11.94 -6.80
CA LEU A 42 20.19 13.02 -6.99
C LEU A 42 20.12 13.85 -5.69
N SER A 43 20.14 15.16 -5.80
CA SER A 43 19.85 16.06 -4.69
C SER A 43 18.39 15.84 -4.23
N LEU A 44 18.08 16.15 -2.97
CA LEU A 44 16.71 16.04 -2.45
C LEU A 44 15.72 16.83 -3.33
N ASP A 45 16.12 18.01 -3.82
CA ASP A 45 15.29 18.87 -4.68
C ASP A 45 14.96 18.21 -6.03
N GLU A 46 15.92 17.49 -6.66
CA GLU A 46 15.68 16.76 -7.92
C GLU A 46 14.76 15.57 -7.72
N ALA A 47 14.84 14.88 -6.58
CA ALA A 47 13.94 13.76 -6.25
C ALA A 47 12.50 14.25 -6.06
N ASP A 48 12.30 15.43 -5.46
CA ASP A 48 10.97 16.00 -5.23
C ASP A 48 10.33 16.49 -6.54
N GLU A 49 11.10 17.14 -7.45
CA GLU A 49 10.63 17.50 -8.79
C GLU A 49 10.17 16.26 -9.59
N GLU A 50 10.92 15.18 -9.50
CA GLU A 50 10.57 13.93 -10.18
C GLU A 50 9.29 13.30 -9.62
N VAL A 51 9.09 13.33 -8.29
CA VAL A 51 7.87 12.89 -7.65
C VAL A 51 6.68 13.72 -8.10
N LEU A 52 6.79 15.04 -8.11
CA LEU A 52 5.73 15.93 -8.56
C LEU A 52 5.40 15.74 -10.05
N ALA A 53 6.42 15.59 -10.90
CA ALA A 53 6.24 15.30 -12.33
C ALA A 53 5.51 13.97 -12.57
N SER A 54 5.59 13.03 -11.63
CA SER A 54 4.95 11.72 -11.73
C SER A 54 3.43 11.72 -11.51
N PHE A 55 2.83 12.85 -11.13
CA PHE A 55 1.38 12.98 -10.96
C PHE A 55 0.64 13.33 -12.25
N LYS A 56 1.34 13.56 -13.35
CA LYS A 56 0.72 13.84 -14.65
C LYS A 56 -0.06 12.63 -15.16
N THR A 57 -1.22 12.91 -15.74
CA THR A 57 -1.99 11.91 -16.50
C THR A 57 -1.22 11.50 -17.76
N GLN A 58 -1.14 10.22 -18.02
CA GLN A 58 -0.49 9.63 -19.18
C GLN A 58 -1.42 9.68 -20.41
N GLU A 59 -0.84 9.69 -21.60
CA GLU A 59 -1.61 9.68 -22.85
C GLU A 59 -2.24 8.30 -23.13
N THR A 60 -1.59 7.23 -22.70
CA THR A 60 -1.99 5.84 -22.92
C THR A 60 -1.91 5.05 -21.61
N LEU A 61 -2.58 3.92 -21.57
CA LEU A 61 -2.31 2.90 -20.55
C LEU A 61 -0.85 2.46 -20.66
N ASN A 62 -0.33 1.85 -19.59
CA ASN A 62 1.05 1.39 -19.57
C ASN A 62 1.26 0.29 -20.62
N ALA A 63 2.19 0.50 -21.56
CA ALA A 63 2.42 -0.40 -22.70
C ALA A 63 3.08 -1.74 -22.28
N ASP A 64 3.77 -1.78 -21.13
CA ASP A 64 4.30 -3.04 -20.58
C ASP A 64 3.17 -3.91 -19.99
N VAL A 65 2.02 -3.32 -19.68
CA VAL A 65 0.87 -4.01 -19.08
C VAL A 65 -0.23 -4.25 -20.11
N PHE A 66 -0.54 -3.27 -20.97
CA PHE A 66 -1.63 -3.32 -21.92
C PHE A 66 -1.19 -3.00 -23.34
N THR A 67 -1.70 -3.77 -24.30
CA THR A 67 -1.59 -3.50 -25.73
C THR A 67 -3.00 -3.41 -26.31
N ASN A 68 -3.37 -2.27 -26.93
CA ASN A 68 -4.72 -2.04 -27.44
C ASN A 68 -5.83 -2.27 -26.38
N GLU A 69 -5.61 -1.83 -25.16
CA GLU A 69 -6.51 -2.00 -24.00
C GLU A 69 -6.73 -3.45 -23.52
N VAL A 70 -5.99 -4.40 -24.06
CA VAL A 70 -5.99 -5.80 -23.62
C VAL A 70 -4.69 -6.07 -22.84
N MET A 71 -4.78 -6.78 -21.72
CA MET A 71 -3.60 -7.10 -20.91
C MET A 71 -2.64 -8.00 -21.68
N ASN A 72 -1.35 -7.69 -21.59
CA ASN A 72 -0.30 -8.48 -22.23
C ASN A 72 -0.27 -9.90 -21.62
N GLU A 73 -0.24 -10.92 -22.48
CA GLU A 73 -0.41 -12.32 -22.08
C GLU A 73 0.64 -12.81 -21.05
N ASP A 74 1.88 -12.31 -21.15
CA ASP A 74 2.96 -12.65 -20.21
C ASP A 74 2.67 -12.07 -18.80
N ILE A 75 2.09 -10.87 -18.74
CA ILE A 75 1.67 -10.23 -17.48
C ILE A 75 0.47 -10.97 -16.90
N LYS A 76 -0.57 -11.19 -17.71
CA LYS A 76 -1.81 -11.88 -17.31
C LYS A 76 -1.49 -13.25 -16.70
N LYS A 77 -0.70 -14.06 -17.41
CA LYS A 77 -0.28 -15.38 -16.95
C LYS A 77 0.47 -15.31 -15.61
N ARG A 78 1.40 -14.36 -15.47
CA ARG A 78 2.21 -14.26 -14.25
C ARG A 78 1.37 -13.77 -13.05
N LEU A 79 0.43 -12.84 -13.26
CA LEU A 79 -0.48 -12.39 -12.20
C LEU A 79 -1.41 -13.52 -11.76
N ALA A 80 -1.91 -14.34 -12.68
CA ALA A 80 -2.70 -15.54 -12.35
C ALA A 80 -1.88 -16.55 -11.53
N GLU A 81 -0.64 -16.85 -11.93
CA GLU A 81 0.27 -17.74 -11.17
C GLU A 81 0.52 -17.22 -9.74
N ILE A 82 0.71 -15.90 -9.58
CA ILE A 82 0.91 -15.28 -8.25
C ILE A 82 -0.37 -15.41 -7.39
N ALA A 83 -1.54 -15.23 -7.99
CA ALA A 83 -2.81 -15.39 -7.30
C ALA A 83 -3.01 -16.85 -6.85
N ASP A 84 -2.72 -17.82 -7.73
CA ASP A 84 -2.80 -19.25 -7.42
C ASP A 84 -1.85 -19.64 -6.27
N ASP A 85 -0.61 -19.16 -6.30
CA ASP A 85 0.39 -19.41 -5.24
C ASP A 85 -0.05 -18.79 -3.91
N PHE A 86 -0.65 -17.60 -3.94
CA PHE A 86 -1.20 -16.96 -2.76
C PHE A 86 -2.33 -17.81 -2.16
N VAL A 87 -3.28 -18.25 -2.98
CA VAL A 87 -4.43 -19.09 -2.56
C VAL A 87 -3.94 -20.43 -2.04
N ALA A 88 -2.98 -21.07 -2.71
CA ALA A 88 -2.38 -22.33 -2.26
C ALA A 88 -1.71 -22.24 -0.88
N GLY A 89 -1.30 -21.05 -0.47
CA GLY A 89 -0.79 -20.77 0.89
C GLY A 89 -1.85 -20.68 1.97
N ILE A 90 -3.15 -20.71 1.61
CA ILE A 90 -4.27 -20.65 2.56
C ILE A 90 -4.62 -22.06 3.00
N ASP A 91 -4.74 -22.27 4.31
CA ASP A 91 -4.92 -23.61 4.90
C ASP A 91 -6.36 -24.18 4.75
N PHE A 92 -7.27 -23.52 4.06
CA PHE A 92 -8.65 -23.98 3.80
C PHE A 92 -9.01 -23.74 2.33
N ASP A 93 -10.04 -24.44 1.87
CA ASP A 93 -10.54 -24.28 0.51
C ASP A 93 -11.17 -22.88 0.36
N LEU A 94 -10.60 -22.05 -0.51
CA LEU A 94 -11.03 -20.68 -0.78
C LEU A 94 -11.51 -20.59 -2.21
N GLN A 95 -12.79 -20.28 -2.38
CA GLN A 95 -13.34 -19.97 -3.69
C GLN A 95 -13.01 -18.51 -4.04
N VAL A 96 -12.28 -18.31 -5.13
CA VAL A 96 -12.03 -17.00 -5.73
C VAL A 96 -13.00 -16.82 -6.89
N ASP A 97 -13.84 -15.78 -6.80
CA ASP A 97 -14.85 -15.50 -7.82
C ASP A 97 -14.25 -14.83 -9.06
N ASP A 98 -13.29 -13.92 -8.84
CA ASP A 98 -12.53 -13.27 -9.91
C ASP A 98 -11.16 -12.79 -9.42
N ILE A 99 -10.25 -12.58 -10.35
CA ILE A 99 -8.95 -11.95 -10.12
C ILE A 99 -8.92 -10.67 -10.95
N THR A 100 -8.70 -9.52 -10.29
CA THR A 100 -8.74 -8.23 -10.96
C THR A 100 -7.47 -7.43 -10.74
N LEU A 101 -7.07 -6.66 -11.77
CA LEU A 101 -6.09 -5.60 -11.66
C LEU A 101 -6.81 -4.28 -11.49
N THR A 102 -6.42 -3.52 -10.46
CA THR A 102 -6.92 -2.17 -10.17
C THR A 102 -5.78 -1.18 -10.01
N GLY A 103 -6.07 -0.01 -9.44
CA GLY A 103 -5.03 0.98 -9.12
C GLY A 103 -4.51 1.75 -10.32
N SER A 104 -3.31 2.30 -10.16
CA SER A 104 -2.76 3.23 -11.15
C SER A 104 -2.32 2.55 -12.45
N LEU A 105 -1.88 1.27 -12.42
CA LEU A 105 -1.52 0.53 -13.63
C LEU A 105 -2.74 0.15 -14.48
N ALA A 106 -3.92 0.04 -13.88
CA ALA A 106 -5.18 -0.13 -14.59
C ALA A 106 -5.81 1.23 -14.99
N ASN A 107 -5.03 2.33 -15.00
CA ASN A 107 -5.55 3.67 -15.23
C ASN A 107 -4.52 4.53 -15.98
N TYR A 108 -4.87 5.79 -16.29
CA TYR A 108 -4.00 6.76 -16.96
C TYR A 108 -3.08 7.54 -16.00
N ASN A 109 -3.16 7.31 -14.69
CA ASN A 109 -2.31 7.97 -13.69
C ASN A 109 -1.12 7.11 -13.22
N TRP A 110 -0.70 6.15 -14.07
CA TRP A 110 0.47 5.34 -13.79
C TRP A 110 1.78 6.14 -13.90
N SER A 111 2.77 5.70 -13.15
CA SER A 111 4.12 6.26 -13.14
C SER A 111 5.13 5.18 -12.74
N LYS A 112 6.42 5.51 -12.73
CA LYS A 112 7.46 4.60 -12.22
C LYS A 112 7.27 4.16 -10.75
N TYR A 113 6.43 4.87 -10.00
CA TYR A 113 6.08 4.56 -8.61
C TYR A 113 4.81 3.72 -8.47
N SER A 114 4.25 3.27 -9.58
CA SER A 114 3.06 2.40 -9.58
C SER A 114 3.41 0.99 -9.14
N ASP A 115 2.40 0.28 -8.73
CA ASP A 115 2.39 -1.11 -8.30
C ASP A 115 1.24 -1.86 -9.01
N PHE A 116 1.35 -3.18 -9.10
CA PHE A 116 0.24 -4.03 -9.49
C PHE A 116 -0.63 -4.27 -8.26
N ASP A 117 -1.79 -3.61 -8.20
CA ASP A 117 -2.81 -3.87 -7.19
C ASP A 117 -3.65 -5.07 -7.64
N LEU A 118 -3.20 -6.30 -7.28
CA LEU A 118 -3.85 -7.55 -7.65
C LEU A 118 -4.91 -7.92 -6.61
N HIS A 119 -6.18 -7.87 -6.99
CA HIS A 119 -7.30 -8.16 -6.11
C HIS A 119 -7.92 -9.53 -6.43
N LEU A 120 -8.02 -10.40 -5.42
CA LEU A 120 -8.77 -11.63 -5.46
C LEU A 120 -10.15 -11.37 -4.84
N LEU A 121 -11.19 -11.51 -5.64
CA LEU A 121 -12.56 -11.29 -5.20
C LEU A 121 -13.12 -12.58 -4.57
N VAL A 122 -13.61 -12.46 -3.35
CA VAL A 122 -14.08 -13.59 -2.53
C VAL A 122 -15.36 -13.20 -1.80
N ASP A 123 -16.37 -14.06 -1.79
CA ASP A 123 -17.55 -13.85 -0.96
C ASP A 123 -17.25 -14.16 0.52
N PHE A 124 -17.07 -13.12 1.33
CA PHE A 124 -16.79 -13.28 2.75
C PHE A 124 -17.94 -13.95 3.51
N SER A 125 -19.19 -13.81 3.05
CA SER A 125 -20.36 -14.43 3.68
C SER A 125 -20.37 -15.95 3.54
N ALA A 126 -19.71 -16.47 2.50
CA ALA A 126 -19.56 -17.92 2.29
C ALA A 126 -18.50 -18.54 3.26
N ILE A 127 -17.64 -17.71 3.87
CA ILE A 127 -16.59 -18.16 4.79
C ILE A 127 -17.10 -18.15 6.23
N ASP A 128 -17.60 -17.01 6.69
CA ASP A 128 -18.16 -16.85 8.04
C ASP A 128 -19.18 -15.71 8.09
N SER A 129 -20.14 -15.81 8.99
CA SER A 129 -21.13 -14.76 9.23
C SER A 129 -20.53 -13.48 9.83
N ASP A 130 -19.40 -13.57 10.53
CA ASP A 130 -18.61 -12.44 11.02
C ASP A 130 -17.64 -11.96 9.94
N GLN A 131 -18.17 -11.19 8.99
CA GLN A 131 -17.39 -10.67 7.86
C GLN A 131 -16.26 -9.72 8.28
N ASP A 132 -16.39 -9.01 9.39
CA ASP A 132 -15.33 -8.16 9.92
C ASP A 132 -14.13 -8.99 10.36
N MET A 133 -14.38 -10.15 10.97
CA MET A 133 -13.34 -11.10 11.34
C MET A 133 -12.68 -11.72 10.09
N VAL A 134 -13.45 -12.07 9.05
CA VAL A 134 -12.93 -12.54 7.76
C VAL A 134 -12.04 -11.48 7.13
N LYS A 135 -12.51 -10.24 7.11
CA LYS A 135 -11.74 -9.10 6.59
C LYS A 135 -10.40 -8.93 7.32
N GLN A 136 -10.41 -8.96 8.65
CA GLN A 136 -9.19 -8.85 9.45
C GLN A 136 -8.22 -10.02 9.17
N TYR A 137 -8.74 -11.23 9.05
CA TYR A 137 -7.93 -12.40 8.69
C TYR A 137 -7.18 -12.20 7.38
N PHE A 138 -7.86 -11.75 6.33
CA PHE A 138 -7.25 -11.54 5.03
C PHE A 138 -6.30 -10.33 5.00
N GLN A 139 -6.57 -9.29 5.78
CA GLN A 139 -5.63 -8.18 5.95
C GLN A 139 -4.31 -8.66 6.60
N ASP A 140 -4.39 -9.49 7.63
CA ASP A 140 -3.20 -10.05 8.28
C ASP A 140 -2.45 -11.01 7.34
N LEU A 141 -3.17 -11.83 6.57
CA LEU A 141 -2.58 -12.74 5.59
C LEU A 141 -1.87 -12.01 4.46
N LYS A 142 -2.51 -10.97 3.89
CA LYS A 142 -1.91 -10.06 2.92
C LYS A 142 -0.61 -9.44 3.47
N ALA A 143 -0.65 -8.91 4.67
CA ALA A 143 0.51 -8.28 5.28
C ALA A 143 1.67 -9.26 5.41
N LEU A 144 1.41 -10.51 5.79
CA LEU A 144 2.41 -11.57 5.87
C LEU A 144 2.98 -11.96 4.51
N TRP A 145 2.12 -12.03 3.48
CA TRP A 145 2.54 -12.34 2.12
C TRP A 145 3.46 -11.25 1.58
N ASN A 146 3.02 -10.00 1.62
CA ASN A 146 3.78 -8.87 1.09
C ASN A 146 5.10 -8.60 1.85
N ILE A 147 5.22 -9.03 3.13
CA ILE A 147 6.50 -9.02 3.86
C ILE A 147 7.44 -10.13 3.37
N LYS A 148 6.90 -11.30 3.01
CA LYS A 148 7.71 -12.46 2.60
C LYS A 148 8.16 -12.40 1.16
N HIS A 149 7.35 -11.80 0.30
CA HIS A 149 7.54 -11.79 -1.14
C HIS A 149 7.79 -10.36 -1.63
N ASN A 150 8.75 -10.23 -2.54
CA ASN A 150 9.10 -8.98 -3.19
C ASN A 150 9.15 -9.28 -4.70
N ILE A 151 7.97 -9.31 -5.31
CA ILE A 151 7.78 -9.76 -6.70
C ILE A 151 7.67 -8.54 -7.59
N PHE A 152 8.45 -8.48 -8.66
CA PHE A 152 8.42 -7.41 -9.66
C PHE A 152 8.08 -7.96 -11.04
N LEU A 153 7.15 -7.31 -11.73
CA LEU A 153 6.85 -7.51 -13.14
C LEU A 153 7.12 -6.22 -13.90
N LYS A 154 8.00 -6.26 -14.90
CA LYS A 154 8.41 -5.07 -15.69
C LYS A 154 8.83 -3.87 -14.83
N GLY A 155 9.42 -4.12 -13.65
CA GLY A 155 9.87 -3.09 -12.71
C GLY A 155 8.80 -2.55 -11.76
N PHE A 156 7.57 -3.06 -11.81
CA PHE A 156 6.48 -2.73 -10.89
C PHE A 156 6.30 -3.85 -9.87
N GLU A 157 6.19 -3.48 -8.59
CA GLU A 157 5.93 -4.42 -7.49
C GLU A 157 4.50 -4.97 -7.58
N VAL A 158 4.32 -6.24 -7.19
CA VAL A 158 2.99 -6.87 -7.12
C VAL A 158 2.55 -6.93 -5.67
N GLU A 159 1.44 -6.25 -5.36
CA GLU A 159 0.74 -6.34 -4.07
C GLU A 159 -0.56 -7.14 -4.25
N VAL A 160 -0.71 -8.18 -3.41
CA VAL A 160 -1.91 -9.03 -3.45
C VAL A 160 -2.90 -8.59 -2.38
N TYR A 161 -4.18 -8.52 -2.75
CA TYR A 161 -5.29 -8.14 -1.86
C TYR A 161 -6.40 -9.18 -1.96
N ILE A 162 -7.08 -9.47 -0.85
CA ILE A 162 -8.39 -10.16 -0.90
C ILE A 162 -9.46 -9.14 -0.58
N GLN A 163 -10.44 -9.06 -1.46
CA GLN A 163 -11.55 -8.12 -1.40
C GLN A 163 -12.88 -8.89 -1.37
N ASN A 164 -13.82 -8.43 -0.54
CA ASN A 164 -15.16 -8.98 -0.56
C ASN A 164 -15.86 -8.61 -1.88
N THR A 165 -16.47 -9.61 -2.55
CA THR A 165 -17.26 -9.39 -3.78
C THR A 165 -18.39 -8.38 -3.61
N ASN A 166 -18.89 -8.21 -2.38
CA ASN A 166 -19.94 -7.25 -2.07
C ASN A 166 -19.44 -5.83 -1.77
N GLU A 167 -18.10 -5.59 -1.75
CA GLU A 167 -17.53 -4.26 -1.62
C GLU A 167 -17.50 -3.54 -2.98
N GLU A 168 -17.98 -2.30 -3.01
CA GLU A 168 -17.90 -1.47 -4.23
C GLU A 168 -16.44 -1.19 -4.61
N HIS A 169 -16.16 -1.25 -5.90
CA HIS A 169 -14.86 -0.83 -6.43
C HIS A 169 -14.75 0.69 -6.38
N ILE A 170 -13.74 1.19 -5.68
CA ILE A 170 -13.42 2.64 -5.65
C ILE A 170 -12.56 3.03 -6.86
N SER A 171 -11.87 2.08 -7.47
CA SER A 171 -11.01 2.31 -8.64
C SER A 171 -11.84 2.62 -9.88
N THR A 172 -11.41 3.62 -10.65
CA THR A 172 -12.04 3.98 -11.93
C THR A 172 -11.66 3.04 -13.07
N GLY A 173 -10.55 2.30 -12.94
CA GLY A 173 -10.14 1.24 -13.86
C GLY A 173 -10.08 -0.11 -13.14
N VAL A 174 -10.82 -1.11 -13.62
CA VAL A 174 -10.85 -2.48 -13.10
C VAL A 174 -10.84 -3.45 -14.26
N TYR A 175 -9.78 -4.27 -14.34
CA TYR A 175 -9.62 -5.28 -15.38
C TYR A 175 -9.70 -6.68 -14.80
N SER A 176 -10.60 -7.53 -15.30
CA SER A 176 -10.68 -8.93 -14.92
C SER A 176 -9.61 -9.74 -15.67
N ILE A 177 -8.77 -10.45 -14.92
CA ILE A 177 -7.75 -11.35 -15.45
C ILE A 177 -8.39 -12.63 -15.96
N ASN A 178 -9.47 -13.09 -15.30
CA ASN A 178 -10.14 -14.33 -15.65
C ASN A 178 -10.92 -14.23 -16.96
N THR A 179 -11.65 -13.11 -17.16
CA THR A 179 -12.46 -12.91 -18.39
C THR A 179 -11.72 -12.17 -19.47
N ASP A 180 -10.55 -11.58 -19.16
CA ASP A 180 -9.75 -10.75 -20.07
C ASP A 180 -10.51 -9.50 -20.57
N GLU A 181 -11.31 -8.92 -19.66
CA GLU A 181 -12.22 -7.79 -19.97
C GLU A 181 -12.16 -6.70 -18.90
N TRP A 182 -12.49 -5.48 -19.32
CA TRP A 182 -12.67 -4.36 -18.40
C TRP A 182 -14.04 -4.47 -17.70
N LEU A 183 -14.04 -4.64 -16.37
CA LEU A 183 -15.25 -4.50 -15.55
C LEU A 183 -15.62 -3.03 -15.37
N ALA A 184 -14.61 -2.17 -15.22
CA ALA A 184 -14.75 -0.73 -15.29
C ALA A 184 -13.62 -0.16 -16.19
N ARG A 185 -13.99 0.53 -17.25
CA ARG A 185 -12.99 1.14 -18.16
C ARG A 185 -12.48 2.44 -17.57
N PRO A 186 -11.15 2.64 -17.51
CA PRO A 186 -10.61 3.89 -17.02
C PRO A 186 -10.96 5.05 -17.94
N VAL A 187 -11.31 6.17 -17.34
CA VAL A 187 -11.56 7.41 -18.06
C VAL A 187 -10.32 8.29 -17.95
N LYS A 188 -9.86 8.80 -19.13
CA LYS A 188 -8.74 9.72 -19.15
C LYS A 188 -9.25 11.11 -18.75
N GLU A 189 -8.89 11.52 -17.54
CA GLU A 189 -9.20 12.85 -17.02
C GLU A 189 -7.92 13.68 -16.96
N SER A 190 -8.00 14.95 -17.33
CA SER A 190 -6.91 15.90 -17.19
C SER A 190 -7.17 16.76 -15.95
N HIS A 191 -6.25 16.73 -15.00
CA HIS A 191 -6.30 17.53 -13.79
C HIS A 191 -5.18 18.56 -13.80
N GLU A 192 -5.49 19.79 -13.38
CA GLU A 192 -4.47 20.79 -13.09
C GLU A 192 -3.83 20.46 -11.74
N ILE A 193 -2.52 20.21 -11.74
CA ILE A 193 -1.78 19.82 -10.56
C ILE A 193 -1.16 21.07 -9.91
N ASP A 194 -1.65 21.45 -8.73
CA ASP A 194 -1.12 22.55 -7.92
C ASP A 194 0.15 22.11 -7.19
N THR A 195 1.26 22.05 -7.94
CA THR A 195 2.55 21.57 -7.43
C THR A 195 3.05 22.41 -6.25
N TYR A 196 2.85 23.72 -6.27
CA TYR A 196 3.29 24.62 -5.20
C TYR A 196 2.63 24.28 -3.85
N ASN A 197 1.32 24.11 -3.81
CA ASN A 197 0.63 23.78 -2.56
C ASN A 197 0.86 22.33 -2.12
N ILE A 198 1.12 21.41 -3.05
CA ILE A 198 1.49 20.01 -2.76
C ILE A 198 2.85 20.00 -2.05
N GLU A 199 3.87 20.62 -2.65
CA GLU A 199 5.23 20.71 -2.14
C GLU A 199 5.24 21.36 -0.76
N LYS A 200 4.71 22.58 -0.64
CA LYS A 200 4.61 23.30 0.63
C LYS A 200 3.99 22.47 1.75
N LYS A 201 2.93 21.70 1.43
CA LYS A 201 2.26 20.85 2.42
C LYS A 201 3.12 19.63 2.78
N ALA A 202 3.83 19.03 1.83
CA ALA A 202 4.76 17.93 2.08
C ALA A 202 5.94 18.40 2.94
N ASP A 203 6.55 19.55 2.64
CA ASP A 203 7.64 20.13 3.39
C ASP A 203 7.27 20.42 4.84
N ASP A 204 6.07 20.97 5.08
CA ASP A 204 5.56 21.20 6.44
C ASP A 204 5.52 19.90 7.27
N PHE A 205 5.18 18.77 6.65
CA PHE A 205 5.20 17.47 7.33
C PHE A 205 6.62 16.94 7.51
N SER A 206 7.48 17.04 6.50
CA SER A 206 8.88 16.62 6.57
C SER A 206 9.62 17.38 7.68
N PHE A 207 9.42 18.69 7.78
CA PHE A 207 9.96 19.50 8.88
C PHE A 207 9.47 19.03 10.27
N GLN A 208 8.18 18.65 10.40
CA GLN A 208 7.67 18.14 11.66
C GLN A 208 8.22 16.73 11.98
N ILE A 209 8.52 15.90 10.97
CA ILE A 209 9.19 14.61 11.13
C ILE A 209 10.63 14.80 11.61
N ASP A 210 11.36 15.79 11.07
CA ASP A 210 12.70 16.15 11.54
C ASP A 210 12.71 16.58 13.00
N ARG A 211 11.73 17.38 13.41
CA ARG A 211 11.60 17.76 14.83
C ARG A 211 11.33 16.56 15.73
N ALA A 212 10.51 15.61 15.29
CA ALA A 212 10.26 14.37 16.04
C ALA A 212 11.53 13.50 16.13
N SER A 213 12.35 13.45 15.07
CA SER A 213 13.65 12.80 15.08
C SER A 213 14.59 13.44 16.10
N THR A 214 14.67 14.77 16.11
CA THR A 214 15.50 15.52 17.07
C THR A 214 15.09 15.23 18.53
N LEU A 215 13.80 15.16 18.83
CA LEU A 215 13.32 14.78 20.17
C LEU A 215 13.78 13.38 20.58
N LEU A 216 13.80 12.44 19.62
CA LEU A 216 14.30 11.09 19.86
C LEU A 216 15.81 11.06 20.09
N ASP A 217 16.58 11.85 19.35
CA ASP A 217 18.03 11.96 19.49
C ASP A 217 18.42 12.63 20.80
N ASP A 218 17.61 13.59 21.27
CA ASP A 218 17.74 14.24 22.59
C ASP A 218 17.27 13.36 23.77
N ASP A 219 16.91 12.10 23.53
CA ASP A 219 16.37 11.14 24.53
C ASP A 219 15.05 11.56 25.19
N LYS A 220 14.29 12.46 24.54
CA LYS A 220 12.97 12.90 25.01
C LYS A 220 11.89 11.94 24.49
N LEU A 221 11.97 10.68 24.93
CA LEU A 221 11.20 9.57 24.34
C LEU A 221 9.67 9.79 24.37
N SER A 222 9.13 10.26 25.50
CA SER A 222 7.69 10.52 25.63
C SER A 222 7.22 11.61 24.67
N ASP A 223 7.96 12.73 24.61
CA ASP A 223 7.63 13.85 23.74
C ASP A 223 7.74 13.46 22.24
N ALA A 224 8.76 12.64 21.92
CA ALA A 224 8.95 12.10 20.58
C ALA A 224 7.76 11.21 20.18
N LEU A 225 7.34 10.25 21.02
CA LEU A 225 6.20 9.38 20.76
C LEU A 225 4.90 10.17 20.57
N ASP A 226 4.65 11.14 21.43
CA ASP A 226 3.47 12.00 21.33
C ASP A 226 3.47 12.84 20.05
N ALA A 227 4.64 13.37 19.64
CA ALA A 227 4.78 14.11 18.39
C ALA A 227 4.54 13.20 17.18
N ILE A 228 5.14 12.01 17.17
CA ILE A 228 5.01 11.03 16.10
C ILE A 228 3.54 10.58 15.97
N ASP A 229 2.85 10.27 17.06
CA ASP A 229 1.45 9.81 17.00
C ASP A 229 0.51 10.92 16.53
N ARG A 230 0.73 12.17 16.94
CA ARG A 230 0.00 13.32 16.38
C ARG A 230 0.25 13.49 14.90
N LEU A 231 1.50 13.35 14.43
CA LEU A 231 1.85 13.43 13.00
C LEU A 231 1.17 12.32 12.19
N ARG A 232 1.23 11.08 12.65
CA ARG A 232 0.56 9.94 11.99
C ARG A 232 -0.95 10.16 11.88
N GLN A 233 -1.58 10.73 12.90
CA GLN A 233 -3.00 11.08 12.85
C GLN A 233 -3.28 12.20 11.84
N LYS A 234 -2.44 13.26 11.82
CA LYS A 234 -2.58 14.35 10.85
C LYS A 234 -2.45 13.84 9.40
N VAL A 235 -1.48 12.96 9.13
CA VAL A 235 -1.28 12.35 7.79
C VAL A 235 -2.51 11.54 7.37
N ARG A 236 -3.05 10.68 8.27
CA ARG A 236 -4.28 9.93 7.98
C ARG A 236 -5.46 10.85 7.69
N ASN A 237 -5.65 11.86 8.51
CA ASN A 237 -6.74 12.83 8.33
C ASN A 237 -6.59 13.62 7.03
N MET A 238 -5.36 14.05 6.70
CA MET A 238 -5.07 14.75 5.45
C MET A 238 -5.47 13.90 4.24
N ARG A 239 -5.06 12.62 4.20
CA ARG A 239 -5.43 11.69 3.12
C ARG A 239 -6.95 11.48 3.04
N SER A 240 -7.60 11.24 4.18
CA SER A 240 -9.04 11.01 4.24
C SER A 240 -9.83 12.23 3.74
N ILE A 241 -9.44 13.43 4.19
CA ILE A 241 -10.06 14.69 3.74
C ILE A 241 -9.82 14.91 2.24
N GLY A 242 -8.59 14.66 1.77
CA GLY A 242 -8.27 14.81 0.36
C GLY A 242 -9.09 13.89 -0.54
N LEU A 243 -9.23 12.62 -0.17
CA LEU A 243 -10.02 11.66 -0.94
C LEU A 243 -11.53 11.95 -0.93
N ALA A 244 -12.03 12.66 0.08
CA ALA A 244 -13.45 13.07 0.19
C ALA A 244 -13.78 14.35 -0.59
N LYS A 245 -12.77 15.07 -1.13
CA LYS A 245 -12.97 16.25 -1.98
C LYS A 245 -13.42 15.88 -3.39
N GLU A 246 -13.95 16.86 -4.14
CA GLU A 246 -14.34 16.70 -5.53
C GLU A 246 -13.17 16.22 -6.41
N ASP A 247 -11.97 16.77 -6.19
CA ASP A 247 -10.74 16.34 -6.90
C ASP A 247 -10.22 14.96 -6.44
N GLY A 248 -10.72 14.43 -5.32
CA GLY A 248 -10.46 13.09 -4.82
C GLY A 248 -8.97 12.69 -4.84
N ALA A 249 -8.64 11.77 -5.73
CA ALA A 249 -7.28 11.26 -5.90
C ALA A 249 -6.25 12.32 -6.31
N TYR A 250 -6.70 13.44 -6.91
CA TYR A 250 -5.87 14.55 -7.40
C TYR A 250 -5.88 15.77 -6.48
N SER A 251 -6.60 15.73 -5.36
CA SER A 251 -6.57 16.81 -4.38
C SER A 251 -5.16 17.07 -3.85
N VAL A 252 -4.86 18.33 -3.53
CA VAL A 252 -3.57 18.73 -2.96
C VAL A 252 -3.20 17.89 -1.74
N GLU A 253 -4.18 17.57 -0.87
CA GLU A 253 -3.97 16.75 0.32
C GLU A 253 -3.57 15.31 0.00
N ASN A 254 -4.25 14.68 -0.97
CA ASN A 254 -3.91 13.31 -1.35
C ASN A 254 -2.60 13.26 -2.14
N LEU A 255 -2.30 14.24 -2.98
CA LEU A 255 -1.04 14.30 -3.71
C LEU A 255 0.13 14.62 -2.76
N ALA A 256 -0.02 15.49 -1.75
CA ALA A 256 0.97 15.68 -0.70
C ALA A 256 1.21 14.38 0.10
N PHE A 257 0.16 13.61 0.41
CA PHE A 257 0.32 12.29 1.00
C PHE A 257 1.14 11.34 0.10
N LYS A 258 0.84 11.33 -1.22
CA LYS A 258 1.60 10.52 -2.19
C LYS A 258 3.05 10.99 -2.29
N THR A 259 3.32 12.30 -2.21
CA THR A 259 4.68 12.86 -2.17
C THR A 259 5.43 12.32 -0.96
N LEU A 260 4.90 12.48 0.25
CA LEU A 260 5.51 11.96 1.48
C LEU A 260 5.76 10.43 1.43
N ARG A 261 4.86 9.66 0.79
CA ARG A 261 5.05 8.22 0.60
C ARG A 261 6.18 7.92 -0.39
N ARG A 262 6.24 8.63 -1.51
CA ARG A 262 7.24 8.43 -2.58
C ARG A 262 8.63 8.92 -2.19
N SER A 263 8.72 9.95 -1.36
CA SER A 263 9.97 10.46 -0.77
C SER A 263 10.42 9.68 0.49
N MET A 264 9.73 8.58 0.85
CA MET A 264 10.03 7.72 1.99
C MET A 264 9.85 8.38 3.37
N GLU A 265 9.27 9.58 3.45
CA GLU A 265 9.04 10.29 4.72
C GLU A 265 8.06 9.56 5.63
N LEU A 266 7.06 8.88 5.07
CA LEU A 266 6.13 8.07 5.87
C LEU A 266 6.79 6.82 6.46
N ASP A 267 7.73 6.20 5.74
CA ASP A 267 8.51 5.06 6.23
C ASP A 267 9.49 5.50 7.31
N ARG A 268 10.10 6.67 7.14
CA ARG A 268 10.93 7.31 8.15
C ARG A 268 10.12 7.55 9.43
N LEU A 269 8.91 8.11 9.33
CA LEU A 269 8.01 8.35 10.46
C LEU A 269 7.63 7.04 11.17
N ALA A 270 7.37 5.96 10.43
CA ALA A 270 7.09 4.64 11.00
C ALA A 270 8.31 4.06 11.73
N THR A 271 9.50 4.22 11.15
CA THR A 271 10.77 3.79 11.74
C THR A 271 11.08 4.55 13.04
N LEU A 272 10.85 5.87 13.06
CA LEU A 272 11.02 6.69 14.26
C LEU A 272 10.09 6.22 15.38
N LYS A 273 8.83 5.87 15.07
CA LYS A 273 7.89 5.33 16.05
C LYS A 273 8.40 4.05 16.70
N ASN A 274 8.84 3.09 15.87
CA ASN A 274 9.32 1.81 16.37
C ASN A 274 10.57 2.01 17.24
N LYS A 275 11.53 2.82 16.80
CA LYS A 275 12.73 3.15 17.57
C LYS A 275 12.40 3.81 18.91
N ALA A 276 11.48 4.78 18.93
CA ALA A 276 11.09 5.47 20.16
C ALA A 276 10.39 4.54 21.14
N TYR A 277 9.48 3.68 20.64
CA TYR A 277 8.79 2.69 21.43
C TYR A 277 9.75 1.64 22.00
N ASP A 278 10.64 1.07 21.17
CA ASP A 278 11.59 0.06 21.59
C ASP A 278 12.54 0.60 22.68
N ARG A 279 13.03 1.84 22.52
CA ARG A 279 13.85 2.51 23.55
C ARG A 279 13.08 2.76 24.83
N GLN A 280 11.82 3.18 24.76
CA GLN A 280 10.98 3.43 25.94
C GLN A 280 10.69 2.12 26.72
N MET A 281 10.52 1.00 26.01
CA MET A 281 10.19 -0.30 26.61
C MET A 281 11.42 -1.10 27.03
N SER A 282 12.60 -0.74 26.55
CA SER A 282 13.85 -1.40 26.92
C SER A 282 14.32 -0.92 28.30
N ILE A 283 14.74 -1.87 29.12
CA ILE A 283 15.43 -1.61 30.38
C ILE A 283 16.91 -1.81 30.11
N GLU A 284 17.71 -0.78 30.22
CA GLU A 284 19.17 -0.90 30.15
C GLU A 284 19.66 -1.74 31.36
N GLN A 285 20.49 -2.73 31.07
CA GLN A 285 21.11 -3.58 32.07
C GLN A 285 22.31 -2.89 32.71
#